data_0a4d813a8d9cb4f31027a23fc9fa076d
#
_entry.id   0a4d813a8d9cb4f31027a23fc9fa076d
#
_cell.length_a   1.000
_cell.length_b   1.000
_cell.length_c   1.000
_cell.angle_alpha   90.00
_cell.angle_beta   90.00
_cell.angle_gamma   90.00
#
_symmetry.space_group_name_H-M   'P 1'
#
loop_
_entity.id
_entity.type
_entity.pdbx_description
1 polymer ?
#
loop_
_entity_poly.entity_id
_entity_poly.type
_entity_poly.pdbx_seq_one_letter_code
_entity_poly.pdbx_strand_id
1 'polypeptide(L)'
;MRLALYEPDIPQNTGALLRLAACFGIGVDLIEPTGFLLDDRRLKRAALDYADLVDITRHSSWAQFCAARDPDSRLIVMTTTGTTPLHRFDFAATDTILLGRESAGVPEAVHAAADARLVIPLQSGARSLNVALAGAIALFEALRQVGRLPGGLPAR
;
A
#
# COMPACT_ATOMS: atom_id res chain seq x y z
N MET A 1 -5.49 -0.04 -10.45
CA MET A 1 -4.69 0.39 -9.28
C MET A 1 -4.62 -0.75 -8.29
N ARG A 2 -3.47 -1.00 -7.68
CA ARG A 2 -3.23 -2.01 -6.64
C ARG A 2 -2.45 -1.41 -5.49
N LEU A 3 -2.49 -2.05 -4.34
CA LEU A 3 -1.69 -1.72 -3.16
C LEU A 3 -0.69 -2.86 -2.92
N ALA A 4 0.61 -2.56 -2.90
CA ALA A 4 1.64 -3.54 -2.61
C ALA A 4 2.22 -3.32 -1.21
N LEU A 5 2.35 -4.39 -0.43
CA LEU A 5 2.93 -4.39 0.90
C LEU A 5 4.25 -5.15 0.87
N TYR A 6 5.35 -4.41 1.00
CA TYR A 6 6.70 -4.99 0.96
C TYR A 6 7.10 -5.52 2.34
N GLU A 7 7.19 -6.83 2.48
CA GLU A 7 7.65 -7.54 3.68
C GLU A 7 7.09 -6.93 5.00
N PRO A 8 5.77 -6.74 5.12
CA PRO A 8 5.20 -6.07 6.30
C PRO A 8 5.51 -6.86 7.57
N ASP A 9 5.81 -6.15 8.67
CA ASP A 9 6.24 -6.76 9.93
C ASP A 9 5.29 -6.50 11.11
N ILE A 10 4.25 -5.69 10.92
CA ILE A 10 3.21 -5.45 11.95
C ILE A 10 1.84 -5.94 11.46
N PRO A 11 1.31 -7.05 12.02
CA PRO A 11 0.05 -7.66 11.55
C PRO A 11 -1.16 -6.71 11.67
N GLN A 12 -1.21 -5.83 12.66
CA GLN A 12 -2.30 -4.87 12.83
C GLN A 12 -2.36 -3.86 11.69
N ASN A 13 -1.21 -3.36 11.22
CA ASN A 13 -1.13 -2.43 10.10
C ASN A 13 -1.53 -3.12 8.79
N THR A 14 -1.04 -4.34 8.58
CA THR A 14 -1.44 -5.14 7.42
C THR A 14 -2.94 -5.38 7.42
N GLY A 15 -3.54 -5.77 8.54
CA GLY A 15 -4.99 -5.96 8.64
C GLY A 15 -5.78 -4.68 8.37
N ALA A 16 -5.31 -3.53 8.85
CA ALA A 16 -5.93 -2.24 8.57
C ALA A 16 -5.86 -1.88 7.08
N LEU A 17 -4.74 -2.18 6.41
CA LEU A 17 -4.57 -1.95 4.97
C LEU A 17 -5.42 -2.91 4.13
N LEU A 18 -5.55 -4.17 4.51
CA LEU A 18 -6.45 -5.12 3.86
C LEU A 18 -7.91 -4.66 3.95
N ARG A 19 -8.34 -4.22 5.13
CA ARG A 19 -9.67 -3.64 5.32
C ARG A 19 -9.88 -2.38 4.48
N LEU A 20 -8.90 -1.49 4.44
CA LEU A 20 -8.92 -0.29 3.60
C LEU A 20 -9.09 -0.67 2.12
N ALA A 21 -8.28 -1.61 1.63
CA ALA A 21 -8.33 -2.08 0.25
C ALA A 21 -9.70 -2.68 -0.09
N ALA A 22 -10.27 -3.51 0.79
CA ALA A 22 -11.61 -4.05 0.63
C ALA A 22 -12.68 -2.94 0.53
N CYS A 23 -12.62 -1.93 1.42
CA CYS A 23 -13.57 -0.81 1.41
C CYS A 23 -13.51 0.01 0.12
N PHE A 24 -12.37 0.05 -0.54
CA PHE A 24 -12.18 0.79 -1.80
C PHE A 24 -12.20 -0.09 -3.05
N GLY A 25 -12.38 -1.40 -2.91
CA GLY A 25 -12.39 -2.34 -4.05
C GLY A 25 -11.03 -2.42 -4.76
N ILE A 26 -9.92 -2.37 -4.00
CA ILE A 26 -8.55 -2.41 -4.49
C ILE A 26 -7.91 -3.75 -4.17
N GLY A 27 -7.27 -4.37 -5.17
CA GLY A 27 -6.46 -5.58 -4.95
C GLY A 27 -5.17 -5.28 -4.20
N VAL A 28 -4.69 -6.26 -3.43
CA VAL A 28 -3.47 -6.16 -2.63
C VAL A 28 -2.45 -7.20 -3.07
N ASP A 29 -1.20 -6.76 -3.27
CA ASP A 29 -0.03 -7.61 -3.47
C ASP A 29 0.74 -7.70 -2.16
N LEU A 30 0.83 -8.88 -1.57
CA LEU A 30 1.57 -9.14 -0.36
C LEU A 30 2.91 -9.79 -0.70
N ILE A 31 4.00 -9.07 -0.46
CA ILE A 31 5.35 -9.52 -0.78
C ILE A 31 6.00 -10.09 0.48
N GLU A 32 6.36 -11.36 0.44
CA GLU A 32 6.98 -12.08 1.54
C GLU A 32 8.52 -11.95 1.53
N PRO A 33 9.18 -12.20 2.67
CA PRO A 33 8.63 -12.72 3.93
C PRO A 33 7.90 -11.65 4.76
N THR A 34 6.82 -12.03 5.43
CA THR A 34 6.18 -11.19 6.44
C THR A 34 6.81 -11.41 7.82
N GLY A 35 6.83 -10.40 8.68
CA GLY A 35 7.30 -10.52 10.06
C GLY A 35 6.34 -11.26 11.01
N PHE A 36 5.27 -11.85 10.47
CA PHE A 36 4.23 -12.57 11.21
C PHE A 36 3.63 -13.69 10.34
N LEU A 37 2.91 -14.61 10.99
CA LEU A 37 2.15 -15.63 10.26
C LEU A 37 0.84 -15.04 9.73
N LEU A 38 0.46 -15.38 8.51
CA LEU A 38 -0.77 -14.84 7.88
C LEU A 38 -2.06 -15.33 8.54
N ASP A 39 -2.00 -16.37 9.38
CA ASP A 39 -3.09 -16.83 10.24
C ASP A 39 -3.11 -16.16 11.63
N ASP A 40 -2.21 -15.19 11.88
CA ASP A 40 -2.12 -14.46 13.15
C ASP A 40 -3.48 -13.88 13.55
N ARG A 41 -3.87 -14.11 14.80
CA ARG A 41 -5.13 -13.59 15.36
C ARG A 41 -5.22 -12.07 15.32
N ARG A 42 -4.07 -11.37 15.40
CA ARG A 42 -4.00 -9.91 15.33
C ARG A 42 -4.30 -9.41 13.93
N LEU A 43 -3.80 -10.10 12.90
CA LEU A 43 -4.14 -9.84 11.50
C LEU A 43 -5.64 -10.03 11.26
N LYS A 44 -6.17 -11.21 11.64
CA LYS A 44 -7.60 -11.54 11.50
C LYS A 44 -8.48 -10.53 12.23
N ARG A 45 -8.11 -10.14 13.47
CA ARG A 45 -8.87 -9.14 14.25
C ARG A 45 -8.85 -7.75 13.59
N ALA A 46 -7.72 -7.33 13.02
CA ALA A 46 -7.59 -6.02 12.38
C ALA A 46 -8.29 -5.97 11.01
N ALA A 47 -8.22 -7.05 10.26
CA ALA A 47 -8.93 -7.19 8.98
C ALA A 47 -10.44 -7.41 9.16
N LEU A 48 -10.88 -7.94 10.33
CA LEU A 48 -12.26 -8.39 10.57
C LEU A 48 -12.70 -9.35 9.45
N ASP A 49 -13.97 -9.24 9.04
CA ASP A 49 -14.55 -10.05 7.95
C ASP A 49 -14.18 -9.53 6.55
N TYR A 50 -13.34 -8.49 6.46
CA TYR A 50 -12.99 -7.86 5.19
C TYR A 50 -11.90 -8.60 4.41
N ALA A 51 -11.16 -9.53 5.04
CA ALA A 51 -10.12 -10.28 4.35
C ALA A 51 -10.68 -11.13 3.19
N ASP A 52 -11.91 -11.60 3.30
CA ASP A 52 -12.61 -12.38 2.26
C ASP A 52 -13.15 -11.49 1.12
N LEU A 53 -13.15 -10.18 1.29
CA LEU A 53 -13.66 -9.21 0.33
C LEU A 53 -12.55 -8.54 -0.50
N VAL A 54 -11.28 -8.81 -0.19
CA VAL A 54 -10.15 -8.23 -0.90
C VAL A 54 -9.44 -9.28 -1.75
N ASP A 55 -9.12 -8.91 -3.00
CA ASP A 55 -8.26 -9.72 -3.87
C ASP A 55 -6.81 -9.62 -3.38
N ILE A 56 -6.31 -10.66 -2.71
CA ILE A 56 -4.94 -10.73 -2.19
C ILE A 56 -4.13 -11.68 -3.06
N THR A 57 -3.13 -11.13 -3.73
CA THR A 57 -2.09 -11.90 -4.42
C THR A 57 -0.84 -11.98 -3.55
N ARG A 58 -0.38 -13.20 -3.26
CA ARG A 58 0.85 -13.43 -2.47
C ARG A 58 2.03 -13.68 -3.40
N HIS A 59 3.14 -13.04 -3.10
CA HIS A 59 4.40 -13.22 -3.80
C HIS A 59 5.46 -13.70 -2.81
N SER A 60 6.08 -14.84 -3.08
CA SER A 60 7.09 -15.44 -2.19
C SER A 60 8.39 -14.62 -2.09
N SER A 61 8.54 -13.60 -2.95
CA SER A 61 9.70 -12.70 -2.95
C SER A 61 9.43 -11.44 -3.76
N TRP A 62 10.28 -10.44 -3.57
CA TRP A 62 10.34 -9.24 -4.40
C TRP A 62 10.50 -9.57 -5.90
N ALA A 63 11.39 -10.53 -6.21
CA ALA A 63 11.62 -10.93 -7.60
C ALA A 63 10.36 -11.51 -8.26
N GLN A 64 9.60 -12.33 -7.51
CA GLN A 64 8.34 -12.88 -8.00
C GLN A 64 7.29 -11.78 -8.22
N PHE A 65 7.19 -10.81 -7.31
CA PHE A 65 6.31 -9.65 -7.50
C PHE A 65 6.68 -8.88 -8.77
N CYS A 66 7.95 -8.56 -8.97
CA CYS A 66 8.41 -7.84 -10.17
C CYS A 66 8.09 -8.59 -11.47
N ALA A 67 8.24 -9.92 -11.47
CA ALA A 67 7.93 -10.74 -12.63
C ALA A 67 6.43 -10.87 -12.93
N ALA A 68 5.59 -10.77 -11.89
CA ALA A 68 4.13 -10.89 -12.00
C ALA A 68 3.43 -9.55 -12.25
N ARG A 69 4.11 -8.44 -11.97
CA ARG A 69 3.54 -7.09 -12.14
C ARG A 69 3.26 -6.80 -13.60
N ASP A 70 2.13 -6.17 -13.89
CA ASP A 70 1.82 -5.65 -15.21
C ASP A 70 2.94 -4.66 -15.64
N PRO A 71 3.61 -4.91 -16.78
CA PRO A 71 4.69 -4.05 -17.26
C PRO A 71 4.24 -2.61 -17.56
N ASP A 72 2.96 -2.40 -17.85
CA ASP A 72 2.40 -1.08 -18.12
C ASP A 72 1.97 -0.35 -16.82
N SER A 73 2.06 -0.99 -15.66
CA SER A 73 1.79 -0.37 -14.37
C SER A 73 3.04 0.32 -13.82
N ARG A 74 2.88 1.57 -13.36
CA ARG A 74 3.96 2.26 -12.63
C ARG A 74 4.01 1.78 -11.19
N LEU A 75 5.23 1.64 -10.67
CA LEU A 75 5.49 1.34 -9.25
C LEU A 75 5.76 2.63 -8.49
N ILE A 76 4.87 2.98 -7.60
CA ILE A 76 4.92 4.20 -6.81
C ILE A 76 5.26 3.87 -5.37
N VAL A 77 6.47 4.16 -4.93
CA VAL A 77 6.93 3.85 -3.56
C VAL A 77 6.64 5.02 -2.63
N MET A 78 5.89 4.75 -1.56
CA MET A 78 5.71 5.70 -0.45
C MET A 78 6.91 5.59 0.50
N THR A 79 7.59 6.71 0.71
CA THR A 79 8.80 6.72 1.54
C THR A 79 9.00 8.08 2.21
N THR A 80 9.68 8.10 3.35
CA THR A 80 10.04 9.35 4.04
C THR A 80 11.17 10.11 3.34
N THR A 81 11.91 9.45 2.45
CA THR A 81 12.99 10.03 1.63
C THR A 81 12.57 10.28 0.18
N GLY A 82 11.27 10.38 -0.07
CA GLY A 82 10.70 10.64 -1.39
C GLY A 82 11.09 12.02 -1.92
N THR A 83 11.25 12.11 -3.24
CA THR A 83 11.61 13.36 -3.93
C THR A 83 10.39 14.16 -4.38
N THR A 84 9.25 13.51 -4.49
CA THR A 84 8.01 14.13 -4.98
C THR A 84 6.95 14.17 -3.89
N PRO A 85 6.44 15.35 -3.50
CA PRO A 85 5.32 15.45 -2.58
C PRO A 85 4.06 14.76 -3.15
N LEU A 86 3.37 13.96 -2.33
CA LEU A 86 2.19 13.21 -2.72
C LEU A 86 1.15 14.05 -3.47
N HIS A 87 0.85 15.25 -2.95
CA HIS A 87 -0.17 16.15 -3.51
C HIS A 87 0.23 16.83 -4.84
N ARG A 88 1.46 16.60 -5.32
CA ARG A 88 1.97 17.11 -6.61
C ARG A 88 2.17 16.00 -7.65
N PHE A 89 1.80 14.78 -7.30
CA PHE A 89 1.96 13.63 -8.19
C PHE A 89 0.65 13.33 -8.90
N ASP A 90 0.72 13.11 -10.22
CA ASP A 90 -0.43 12.73 -11.03
C ASP A 90 -0.52 11.21 -11.12
N PHE A 91 -1.49 10.63 -10.42
CA PHE A 91 -1.76 9.21 -10.40
C PHE A 91 -2.46 8.72 -11.66
N ALA A 92 -2.18 7.47 -12.06
CA ALA A 92 -2.89 6.75 -13.11
C ALA A 92 -3.69 5.57 -12.52
N ALA A 93 -4.76 5.19 -13.22
CA ALA A 93 -5.65 4.11 -12.77
C ALA A 93 -4.95 2.73 -12.70
N THR A 94 -3.80 2.58 -13.36
CA THR A 94 -2.99 1.36 -13.39
C THR A 94 -1.86 1.34 -12.36
N ASP A 95 -1.63 2.42 -11.62
CA ASP A 95 -0.53 2.51 -10.65
C ASP A 95 -0.61 1.44 -9.56
N THR A 96 0.55 0.96 -9.14
CA THR A 96 0.72 0.14 -7.95
C THR A 96 1.42 0.96 -6.88
N ILE A 97 0.72 1.26 -5.77
CA ILE A 97 1.26 1.99 -4.63
C ILE A 97 1.92 0.99 -3.69
N LEU A 98 3.22 1.14 -3.45
CA LEU A 98 3.99 0.25 -2.58
C LEU A 98 4.30 0.93 -1.25
N LEU A 99 3.99 0.22 -0.18
CA LEU A 99 4.31 0.55 1.21
C LEU A 99 5.42 -0.38 1.71
N GLY A 100 6.44 0.19 2.32
CA GLY A 100 7.54 -0.57 2.92
C GLY A 100 7.18 -1.13 4.29
N ARG A 101 8.07 -2.00 4.81
CA ARG A 101 7.97 -2.52 6.18
C ARG A 101 8.12 -1.40 7.21
N GLU A 102 7.46 -1.58 8.33
CA GLU A 102 7.39 -0.55 9.38
C GLU A 102 8.75 -0.29 10.03
N SER A 103 9.54 -1.34 10.21
CA SER A 103 10.84 -1.27 10.92
C SER A 103 11.97 -0.69 10.09
N ALA A 104 11.94 -0.85 8.73
CA ALA A 104 13.08 -0.54 7.87
C ALA A 104 12.74 0.12 6.54
N GLY A 105 11.45 0.31 6.22
CA GLY A 105 11.04 0.81 4.90
C GLY A 105 11.30 -0.22 3.80
N VAL A 106 11.88 0.23 2.69
CA VAL A 106 12.27 -0.63 1.57
C VAL A 106 13.78 -0.51 1.29
N PRO A 107 14.44 -1.58 0.81
CA PRO A 107 15.85 -1.53 0.43
C PRO A 107 16.06 -0.72 -0.85
N GLU A 108 17.32 -0.33 -1.11
CA GLU A 108 17.69 0.48 -2.27
C GLU A 108 17.28 -0.16 -3.61
N ALA A 109 17.32 -1.48 -3.71
CA ALA A 109 16.89 -2.18 -4.91
C ALA A 109 15.41 -1.93 -5.25
N VAL A 110 14.55 -1.77 -4.25
CA VAL A 110 13.13 -1.43 -4.43
C VAL A 110 12.97 0.05 -4.80
N HIS A 111 13.76 0.93 -4.17
CA HIS A 111 13.81 2.34 -4.54
C HIS A 111 14.27 2.56 -5.98
N ALA A 112 15.27 1.79 -6.44
CA ALA A 112 15.79 1.86 -7.80
C ALA A 112 14.80 1.32 -8.85
N ALA A 113 13.93 0.39 -8.47
CA ALA A 113 12.90 -0.16 -9.35
C ALA A 113 11.62 0.69 -9.42
N ALA A 114 11.50 1.74 -8.58
CA ALA A 114 10.34 2.59 -8.53
C ALA A 114 10.31 3.61 -9.68
N ASP A 115 9.15 3.76 -10.30
CA ASP A 115 8.90 4.81 -11.29
C ASP A 115 8.75 6.19 -10.61
N ALA A 116 8.28 6.22 -9.37
CA ALA A 116 8.24 7.42 -8.54
C ALA A 116 8.39 7.09 -7.04
N ARG A 117 8.99 8.03 -6.30
CA ARG A 117 9.15 7.96 -4.84
C ARG A 117 8.46 9.15 -4.20
N LEU A 118 7.34 8.87 -3.52
CA LEU A 118 6.48 9.92 -2.98
C LEU A 118 6.68 10.07 -1.47
N VAL A 119 6.58 11.30 -1.01
CA VAL A 119 6.59 11.67 0.41
C VAL A 119 5.30 12.40 0.78
N ILE A 120 4.76 12.08 1.95
CA ILE A 120 3.70 12.88 2.57
C ILE A 120 4.40 14.01 3.32
N PRO A 121 4.16 15.29 2.97
CA PRO A 121 4.74 16.41 3.71
C PRO A 121 4.25 16.41 5.16
N LEU A 122 5.18 16.50 6.08
CA LEU A 122 4.92 16.53 7.51
C LEU A 122 5.48 17.81 8.13
N GLN A 123 5.00 18.15 9.32
CA GLN A 123 5.57 19.24 10.11
C GLN A 123 7.03 18.97 10.48
N SER A 124 7.83 20.03 10.58
CA SER A 124 9.23 19.93 11.01
C SER A 124 9.32 19.21 12.36
N GLY A 125 10.24 18.24 12.46
CA GLY A 125 10.43 17.40 13.64
C GLY A 125 9.63 16.09 13.63
N ALA A 126 8.58 15.96 12.83
CA ALA A 126 7.91 14.68 12.63
C ALA A 126 8.75 13.77 11.70
N ARG A 127 8.93 12.50 12.08
CA ARG A 127 9.78 11.55 11.32
C ARG A 127 8.99 10.79 10.27
N SER A 128 7.83 10.27 10.63
CA SER A 128 7.00 9.42 9.78
C SER A 128 5.59 9.31 10.33
N LEU A 129 4.67 8.87 9.46
CA LEU A 129 3.35 8.38 9.86
C LEU A 129 3.38 6.86 10.04
N ASN A 130 2.40 6.34 10.77
CA ASN A 130 2.07 4.92 10.73
C ASN A 130 1.81 4.51 9.27
N VAL A 131 2.31 3.34 8.87
CA VAL A 131 2.24 2.89 7.47
C VAL A 131 0.82 2.73 6.96
N ALA A 132 -0.12 2.27 7.80
CA ALA A 132 -1.53 2.15 7.41
C ALA A 132 -2.17 3.53 7.19
N LEU A 133 -1.82 4.53 8.00
CA LEU A 133 -2.27 5.92 7.79
C LEU A 133 -1.66 6.51 6.52
N ALA A 134 -0.37 6.29 6.28
CA ALA A 134 0.28 6.72 5.04
C ALA A 134 -0.37 6.09 3.81
N GLY A 135 -0.66 4.79 3.87
CA GLY A 135 -1.36 4.06 2.82
C GLY A 135 -2.77 4.58 2.58
N ALA A 136 -3.51 4.92 3.65
CA ALA A 136 -4.86 5.47 3.54
C ALA A 136 -4.86 6.85 2.84
N ILE A 137 -3.93 7.72 3.20
CA ILE A 137 -3.79 9.05 2.59
C ILE A 137 -3.44 8.91 1.10
N ALA A 138 -2.44 8.08 0.78
CA ALA A 138 -1.97 7.89 -0.58
C ALA A 138 -3.05 7.26 -1.47
N LEU A 139 -3.72 6.20 -0.99
CA LEU A 139 -4.76 5.50 -1.74
C LEU A 139 -5.98 6.39 -1.97
N PHE A 140 -6.44 7.12 -0.94
CA PHE A 140 -7.58 8.03 -1.10
C PHE A 140 -7.29 9.13 -2.13
N GLU A 141 -6.13 9.76 -2.07
CA GLU A 141 -5.73 10.80 -3.04
C GLU A 141 -5.63 10.23 -4.46
N ALA A 142 -5.01 9.07 -4.62
CA ALA A 142 -4.90 8.40 -5.91
C ALA A 142 -6.28 8.07 -6.51
N LEU A 143 -7.18 7.49 -5.73
CA LEU A 143 -8.55 7.16 -6.17
C LEU A 143 -9.36 8.42 -6.48
N ARG A 144 -9.19 9.49 -5.70
CA ARG A 144 -9.82 10.79 -5.97
C ARG A 144 -9.41 11.34 -7.33
N GLN A 145 -8.10 11.34 -7.63
CA GLN A 145 -7.58 11.86 -8.89
C GLN A 145 -8.09 11.08 -10.10
N VAL A 146 -8.13 9.76 -10.01
CA VAL A 146 -8.57 8.91 -11.14
C VAL A 146 -10.09 8.68 -11.19
N GLY A 147 -10.87 9.35 -10.32
CA GLY A 147 -12.34 9.27 -10.32
C GLY A 147 -12.88 7.89 -9.90
N ARG A 148 -12.13 7.11 -9.11
CA ARG A 148 -12.49 5.75 -8.67
C ARG A 148 -12.84 5.63 -7.19
N LEU A 149 -13.14 6.73 -6.52
CA LEU A 149 -13.75 6.64 -5.20
C LEU A 149 -15.10 5.94 -5.30
N PRO A 150 -15.44 5.04 -4.36
CA PRO A 150 -16.76 4.42 -4.33
C PRO A 150 -17.87 5.47 -4.34
N GLY A 151 -18.72 5.44 -5.35
CA GLY A 151 -19.85 6.34 -5.48
C GLY A 151 -21.04 5.80 -4.70
N GLY A 152 -21.52 6.58 -3.76
CA GLY A 152 -22.73 6.28 -3.01
C GLY A 152 -22.50 6.44 -1.51
N LEU A 153 -23.17 7.44 -0.91
CA LEU A 153 -23.43 7.38 0.51
C LEU A 153 -24.30 6.15 0.74
N PRO A 154 -23.96 5.29 1.74
CA PRO A 154 -24.83 4.17 2.08
C PRO A 154 -26.23 4.71 2.36
N ALA A 155 -27.25 4.05 1.83
CA ALA A 155 -28.64 4.34 2.18
C ALA A 155 -28.76 4.32 3.70
N ARG A 156 -29.17 5.42 4.28
CA ARG A 156 -29.44 5.53 5.73
C ARG A 156 -30.64 4.70 6.11
#